data_7a3dea74371284721f883830a8c99ad2
#
_entry.id   7a3dea74371284721f883830a8c99ad2
#
_cell.length_a   1.000
_cell.length_b   1.000
_cell.length_c   1.000
_cell.angle_alpha   90.00
_cell.angle_beta   90.00
_cell.angle_gamma   90.00
#
_symmetry.space_group_name_H-M   'P 1'
#
loop_
_entity.id
_entity.type
_entity.pdbx_description
1 polymer ?
#
loop_
_entity_poly.entity_id
_entity_poly.type
_entity_poly.pdbx_seq_one_letter_code
_entity_poly.pdbx_strand_id
1 'polypeptide(L)'
;MIEEGLLNAGKATTQAMLDKLNGVATISSDILSKINSIEDVSLRELAYKEVLKNDKLNFDDALANAKNEYDILLIKKTKEVIQEYKEELKTKGISTEVLDKATSIDEANSIANEAITDETVRKETLKVIIKAIKDRGFIVDTKKNLKIDKERNIVKLVALKASGQMAEFEIQLNGKFMYHFDEYEGHACKKDIEPFLEDLKNIYDINILHKEVTWENPDKIQAQKYQYINKNKGTN
;
A
#
# COMPACT_ATOMS: atom_id res chain seq x y z
N MET A 1 -11.21 19.96 -3.60
CA MET A 1 -11.16 19.63 -5.04
C MET A 1 -12.29 18.70 -5.52
N ILE A 2 -12.70 17.68 -4.76
CA ILE A 2 -13.86 16.83 -5.14
C ILE A 2 -15.18 17.65 -5.07
N GLU A 3 -15.32 18.50 -4.07
CA GLU A 3 -16.48 19.40 -3.92
C GLU A 3 -16.61 20.43 -5.06
N GLU A 4 -15.51 20.95 -5.60
CA GLU A 4 -15.55 21.93 -6.69
C GLU A 4 -16.01 21.35 -8.03
N GLY A 5 -15.69 20.10 -8.31
CA GLY A 5 -16.18 19.42 -9.52
C GLY A 5 -17.68 19.17 -9.49
N LEU A 6 -18.19 18.76 -8.33
CA LEU A 6 -19.63 18.57 -8.10
C LEU A 6 -20.39 19.90 -8.05
N LEU A 7 -19.80 20.95 -7.43
CA LEU A 7 -20.38 22.29 -7.39
C LEU A 7 -20.47 22.92 -8.79
N ASN A 8 -19.50 22.68 -9.67
CA ASN A 8 -19.53 23.21 -11.04
C ASN A 8 -20.50 22.44 -11.93
N ALA A 9 -20.67 21.14 -11.74
CA ALA A 9 -21.73 20.38 -12.39
C ALA A 9 -23.09 20.87 -11.94
N GLY A 10 -23.32 21.08 -10.66
CA GLY A 10 -24.57 21.64 -10.11
C GLY A 10 -24.87 23.03 -10.63
N LYS A 11 -23.88 23.91 -10.76
CA LYS A 11 -24.06 25.26 -11.32
C LYS A 11 -24.42 25.24 -12.81
N ALA A 12 -23.79 24.36 -13.60
CA ALA A 12 -24.12 24.21 -15.01
C ALA A 12 -25.54 23.66 -15.21
N THR A 13 -25.97 22.74 -14.34
CA THR A 13 -27.32 22.18 -14.34
C THR A 13 -28.37 23.25 -13.95
N THR A 14 -28.06 24.06 -12.95
CA THR A 14 -28.94 25.17 -12.50
C THR A 14 -29.08 26.24 -13.58
N GLN A 15 -28.00 26.59 -14.27
CA GLN A 15 -28.05 27.57 -15.37
C GLN A 15 -28.84 27.01 -16.57
N ALA A 16 -28.62 25.75 -16.95
CA ALA A 16 -29.39 25.09 -18.01
C ALA A 16 -30.89 24.96 -17.64
N MET A 17 -31.21 24.80 -16.35
CA MET A 17 -32.58 24.86 -15.84
C MET A 17 -33.17 26.25 -15.98
N LEU A 18 -32.44 27.30 -15.59
CA LEU A 18 -32.91 28.70 -15.71
C LEU A 18 -33.11 29.08 -17.19
N ASP A 19 -32.24 28.65 -18.09
CA ASP A 19 -32.31 28.91 -19.51
C ASP A 19 -33.54 28.22 -20.15
N LYS A 20 -33.93 27.03 -19.65
CA LYS A 20 -35.12 26.30 -20.13
C LYS A 20 -36.41 26.74 -19.41
N LEU A 21 -36.39 27.24 -18.20
CA LEU A 21 -37.52 27.90 -17.54
C LEU A 21 -37.91 29.18 -18.27
N ASN A 22 -36.95 29.83 -18.90
CA ASN A 22 -37.19 31.01 -19.76
C ASN A 22 -37.65 30.64 -21.18
N GLY A 23 -37.64 29.34 -21.59
CA GLY A 23 -37.99 28.85 -22.92
C GLY A 23 -38.82 27.57 -22.93
N VAL A 24 -39.87 27.50 -22.11
CA VAL A 24 -41.04 26.59 -22.24
C VAL A 24 -40.75 25.12 -22.60
N ALA A 25 -40.08 24.39 -21.73
CA ALA A 25 -40.28 22.95 -21.65
C ALA A 25 -40.75 22.63 -20.22
N THR A 26 -42.06 22.48 -20.03
CA THR A 26 -42.68 22.07 -18.76
C THR A 26 -42.45 20.58 -18.55
N ILE A 27 -41.41 20.20 -17.78
CA ILE A 27 -41.30 18.83 -17.28
C ILE A 27 -42.57 18.56 -16.44
N SER A 28 -43.22 17.44 -16.67
CA SER A 28 -44.44 17.09 -15.94
C SER A 28 -44.14 16.95 -14.46
N SER A 29 -45.08 17.37 -13.59
CA SER A 29 -44.94 17.29 -12.14
C SER A 29 -44.72 15.85 -11.64
N ASP A 30 -45.25 14.86 -12.37
CA ASP A 30 -45.02 13.41 -12.08
C ASP A 30 -43.56 13.02 -12.29
N ILE A 31 -42.95 13.40 -13.40
CA ILE A 31 -41.54 13.12 -13.69
C ILE A 31 -40.63 13.84 -12.69
N LEU A 32 -40.92 15.10 -12.36
CA LEU A 32 -40.19 15.85 -11.35
C LEU A 32 -40.23 15.18 -9.98
N SER A 33 -41.41 14.71 -9.56
CA SER A 33 -41.57 13.98 -8.29
C SER A 33 -40.74 12.70 -8.25
N LYS A 34 -40.75 11.91 -9.31
CA LYS A 34 -39.95 10.68 -9.41
C LYS A 34 -38.45 10.97 -9.41
N ILE A 35 -37.99 11.98 -10.14
CA ILE A 35 -36.59 12.37 -10.13
C ILE A 35 -36.15 12.81 -8.71
N ASN A 36 -36.97 13.60 -8.02
CA ASN A 36 -36.69 14.07 -6.68
C ASN A 36 -36.64 12.95 -5.63
N SER A 37 -37.26 11.80 -5.91
CA SER A 37 -37.18 10.61 -5.05
C SER A 37 -35.90 9.81 -5.19
N ILE A 38 -35.03 10.12 -6.15
CA ILE A 38 -33.71 9.49 -6.29
C ILE A 38 -32.82 9.99 -5.15
N GLU A 39 -32.36 9.07 -4.31
CA GLU A 39 -31.53 9.41 -3.13
C GLU A 39 -30.13 9.92 -3.53
N ASP A 40 -29.50 9.26 -4.50
CA ASP A 40 -28.19 9.69 -5.01
C ASP A 40 -28.29 11.01 -5.77
N VAL A 41 -27.61 12.03 -5.25
CA VAL A 41 -27.65 13.39 -5.78
C VAL A 41 -27.10 13.47 -7.20
N SER A 42 -25.99 12.79 -7.47
CA SER A 42 -25.35 12.82 -8.78
C SER A 42 -26.20 12.13 -9.84
N LEU A 43 -26.78 10.97 -9.51
CA LEU A 43 -27.70 10.26 -10.40
C LEU A 43 -28.98 11.08 -10.63
N ARG A 44 -29.49 11.74 -9.61
CA ARG A 44 -30.64 12.64 -9.72
C ARG A 44 -30.36 13.79 -10.67
N GLU A 45 -29.22 14.44 -10.57
CA GLU A 45 -28.80 15.53 -11.46
C GLU A 45 -28.65 15.06 -12.91
N LEU A 46 -28.10 13.87 -13.13
CA LEU A 46 -28.01 13.27 -14.45
C LEU A 46 -29.39 12.95 -15.03
N ALA A 47 -30.32 12.43 -14.21
CA ALA A 47 -31.69 12.18 -14.64
C ALA A 47 -32.42 13.50 -15.03
N TYR A 48 -32.23 14.57 -14.28
CA TYR A 48 -32.71 15.90 -14.67
C TYR A 48 -32.15 16.34 -16.01
N LYS A 49 -30.83 16.19 -16.20
CA LYS A 49 -30.13 16.55 -17.44
C LYS A 49 -30.70 15.79 -18.65
N GLU A 50 -30.99 14.49 -18.49
CA GLU A 50 -31.54 13.67 -19.57
C GLU A 50 -32.96 14.10 -19.95
N VAL A 51 -33.83 14.36 -18.98
CA VAL A 51 -35.17 14.86 -19.26
C VAL A 51 -35.13 16.27 -19.90
N LEU A 52 -34.18 17.10 -19.53
CA LEU A 52 -33.98 18.43 -20.12
C LEU A 52 -33.45 18.36 -21.55
N LYS A 53 -32.66 17.35 -21.90
CA LYS A 53 -32.17 17.14 -23.28
C LYS A 53 -33.30 16.71 -24.24
N ASN A 54 -34.24 15.92 -23.74
CA ASN A 54 -35.35 15.40 -24.53
C ASN A 54 -36.65 15.39 -23.72
N ASP A 55 -37.50 16.38 -23.96
CA ASP A 55 -38.77 16.57 -23.28
C ASP A 55 -39.82 15.49 -23.54
N LYS A 56 -39.58 14.63 -24.55
CA LYS A 56 -40.40 13.47 -24.90
C LYS A 56 -39.97 12.20 -24.19
N LEU A 57 -38.85 12.22 -23.47
CA LEU A 57 -38.35 11.06 -22.74
C LEU A 57 -39.27 10.76 -21.54
N ASN A 58 -39.66 9.50 -21.38
CA ASN A 58 -40.30 9.10 -20.13
C ASN A 58 -39.27 8.97 -19.01
N PHE A 59 -39.75 8.87 -17.77
CA PHE A 59 -38.86 8.79 -16.59
C PHE A 59 -37.93 7.59 -16.62
N ASP A 60 -38.40 6.42 -17.05
CA ASP A 60 -37.64 5.17 -17.01
C ASP A 60 -36.46 5.20 -18.01
N ASP A 61 -36.71 5.73 -19.23
CA ASP A 61 -35.66 5.93 -20.23
C ASP A 61 -34.63 6.97 -19.79
N ALA A 62 -35.10 8.08 -19.20
CA ALA A 62 -34.21 9.11 -18.63
C ALA A 62 -33.33 8.55 -17.52
N LEU A 63 -33.91 7.76 -16.61
CA LEU A 63 -33.19 7.11 -15.52
C LEU A 63 -32.19 6.07 -16.05
N ALA A 64 -32.54 5.29 -17.06
CA ALA A 64 -31.63 4.32 -17.68
C ALA A 64 -30.43 5.00 -18.34
N ASN A 65 -30.67 6.10 -19.09
CA ASN A 65 -29.60 6.90 -19.68
C ASN A 65 -28.70 7.54 -18.60
N ALA A 66 -29.32 8.11 -17.55
CA ALA A 66 -28.59 8.70 -16.43
C ALA A 66 -27.72 7.68 -15.70
N LYS A 67 -28.22 6.47 -15.45
CA LYS A 67 -27.45 5.38 -14.84
C LYS A 67 -26.24 5.01 -15.70
N ASN A 68 -26.42 4.87 -16.99
CA ASN A 68 -25.32 4.56 -17.90
C ASN A 68 -24.25 5.67 -17.91
N GLU A 69 -24.66 6.95 -17.97
CA GLU A 69 -23.72 8.08 -17.86
C GLU A 69 -23.02 8.10 -16.49
N TYR A 70 -23.74 7.82 -15.41
CA TYR A 70 -23.21 7.73 -14.06
C TYR A 70 -22.14 6.64 -13.92
N ASP A 71 -22.41 5.43 -14.42
CA ASP A 71 -21.46 4.32 -14.37
C ASP A 71 -20.18 4.63 -15.16
N ILE A 72 -20.31 5.24 -16.33
CA ILE A 72 -19.16 5.69 -17.13
C ILE A 72 -18.32 6.72 -16.37
N LEU A 73 -18.97 7.70 -15.75
CA LEU A 73 -18.29 8.74 -14.95
C LEU A 73 -17.62 8.14 -13.72
N LEU A 74 -18.29 7.19 -13.03
CA LEU A 74 -17.74 6.51 -11.86
C LEU A 74 -16.51 5.70 -12.22
N ILE A 75 -16.57 4.92 -13.31
CA ILE A 75 -15.41 4.14 -13.79
C ILE A 75 -14.25 5.07 -14.16
N LYS A 76 -14.52 6.19 -14.83
CA LYS A 76 -13.51 7.17 -15.17
C LYS A 76 -12.86 7.75 -13.91
N LYS A 77 -13.67 8.18 -12.96
CA LYS A 77 -13.20 8.77 -11.70
C LYS A 77 -12.40 7.78 -10.86
N THR A 78 -12.84 6.53 -10.79
CA THR A 78 -12.12 5.46 -10.11
C THR A 78 -10.72 5.27 -10.72
N LYS A 79 -10.61 5.26 -12.06
CA LYS A 79 -9.32 5.15 -12.74
C LYS A 79 -8.40 6.35 -12.46
N GLU A 80 -8.95 7.57 -12.42
CA GLU A 80 -8.20 8.78 -12.10
C GLU A 80 -7.65 8.70 -10.67
N VAL A 81 -8.47 8.34 -9.68
CA VAL A 81 -8.06 8.19 -8.28
C VAL A 81 -7.01 7.10 -8.12
N ILE A 82 -7.18 5.94 -8.77
CA ILE A 82 -6.18 4.88 -8.76
C ILE A 82 -4.85 5.39 -9.32
N GLN A 83 -4.88 6.15 -10.41
CA GLN A 83 -3.67 6.68 -11.02
C GLN A 83 -2.98 7.72 -10.11
N GLU A 84 -3.73 8.60 -9.46
CA GLU A 84 -3.22 9.56 -8.47
C GLU A 84 -2.51 8.83 -7.32
N TYR A 85 -3.12 7.79 -6.75
CA TYR A 85 -2.49 6.99 -5.71
C TYR A 85 -1.27 6.21 -6.20
N LYS A 86 -1.27 5.69 -7.43
CA LYS A 86 -0.09 5.04 -8.01
C LYS A 86 1.10 6.00 -8.09
N GLU A 87 0.87 7.24 -8.48
CA GLU A 87 1.94 8.25 -8.48
C GLU A 87 2.42 8.58 -7.05
N GLU A 88 1.51 8.70 -6.09
CA GLU A 88 1.87 8.92 -4.69
C GLU A 88 2.69 7.76 -4.12
N LEU A 89 2.25 6.52 -4.28
CA LEU A 89 2.97 5.32 -3.81
C LEU A 89 4.36 5.24 -4.45
N LYS A 90 4.46 5.53 -5.75
CA LYS A 90 5.71 5.54 -6.49
C LYS A 90 6.71 6.56 -5.92
N THR A 91 6.26 7.78 -5.57
CA THR A 91 7.12 8.80 -4.95
C THR A 91 7.65 8.34 -3.59
N LYS A 92 6.89 7.51 -2.87
CA LYS A 92 7.26 6.94 -1.57
C LYS A 92 8.10 5.65 -1.69
N GLY A 93 8.31 5.15 -2.92
CA GLY A 93 9.05 3.90 -3.20
C GLY A 93 8.25 2.63 -2.87
N ILE A 94 6.93 2.73 -2.80
CA ILE A 94 6.01 1.61 -2.53
C ILE A 94 5.58 1.00 -3.87
N SER A 95 5.40 -0.33 -3.93
CA SER A 95 4.85 -1.00 -5.12
C SER A 95 3.44 -0.52 -5.42
N THR A 96 3.17 -0.19 -6.69
CA THR A 96 1.86 0.26 -7.16
C THR A 96 0.91 -0.89 -7.50
N GLU A 97 1.41 -2.13 -7.58
CA GLU A 97 0.63 -3.32 -7.93
C GLU A 97 -0.47 -3.64 -6.91
N VAL A 98 -0.30 -3.17 -5.67
CA VAL A 98 -1.33 -3.31 -4.63
C VAL A 98 -2.67 -2.70 -5.05
N LEU A 99 -2.65 -1.65 -5.88
CA LEU A 99 -3.84 -0.96 -6.39
C LEU A 99 -4.49 -1.61 -7.61
N ASP A 100 -3.85 -2.62 -8.22
CA ASP A 100 -4.41 -3.28 -9.41
C ASP A 100 -5.68 -4.08 -9.10
N LYS A 101 -5.91 -4.37 -7.82
CA LYS A 101 -7.10 -5.07 -7.33
C LYS A 101 -8.27 -4.14 -6.97
N ALA A 102 -8.03 -2.84 -6.91
CA ALA A 102 -9.05 -1.87 -6.52
C ALA A 102 -10.09 -1.74 -7.65
N THR A 103 -11.35 -1.92 -7.30
CA THR A 103 -12.51 -1.83 -8.20
C THR A 103 -13.37 -0.60 -7.93
N SER A 104 -13.16 0.06 -6.78
CA SER A 104 -13.86 1.26 -6.35
C SER A 104 -12.90 2.31 -5.76
N ILE A 105 -13.39 3.53 -5.63
CA ILE A 105 -12.64 4.63 -5.00
C ILE A 105 -12.34 4.29 -3.54
N ASP A 106 -13.31 3.73 -2.80
CA ASP A 106 -13.15 3.40 -1.39
C ASP A 106 -12.11 2.29 -1.19
N GLU A 107 -12.12 1.27 -2.05
CA GLU A 107 -11.07 0.25 -2.04
C GLU A 107 -9.69 0.83 -2.36
N ALA A 108 -9.59 1.72 -3.35
CA ALA A 108 -8.34 2.38 -3.69
C ALA A 108 -7.82 3.21 -2.52
N ASN A 109 -8.70 3.98 -1.85
CA ASN A 109 -8.37 4.75 -0.66
C ASN A 109 -7.86 3.86 0.49
N SER A 110 -8.57 2.76 0.77
CA SER A 110 -8.21 1.84 1.85
C SER A 110 -6.85 1.20 1.59
N ILE A 111 -6.64 0.64 0.39
CA ILE A 111 -5.40 -0.03 -0.01
C ILE A 111 -4.21 0.95 0.01
N ALA A 112 -4.39 2.16 -0.52
CA ALA A 112 -3.33 3.16 -0.56
C ALA A 112 -2.92 3.61 0.85
N ASN A 113 -3.89 3.89 1.72
CA ASN A 113 -3.63 4.30 3.10
C ASN A 113 -2.95 3.19 3.91
N GLU A 114 -3.38 1.94 3.74
CA GLU A 114 -2.73 0.78 4.37
C GLU A 114 -1.27 0.66 3.90
N ALA A 115 -1.02 0.71 2.59
CA ALA A 115 0.33 0.62 2.03
C ALA A 115 1.26 1.75 2.51
N ILE A 116 0.74 2.98 2.64
CA ILE A 116 1.51 4.12 3.17
C ILE A 116 1.82 3.94 4.65
N THR A 117 0.84 3.45 5.42
CA THR A 117 1.02 3.18 6.85
C THR A 117 2.06 2.10 7.07
N ASP A 118 1.96 1.00 6.35
CA ASP A 118 2.89 -0.13 6.40
C ASP A 118 4.32 0.28 6.04
N GLU A 119 4.49 1.12 5.03
CA GLU A 119 5.81 1.66 4.66
C GLU A 119 6.41 2.53 5.78
N THR A 120 5.58 3.29 6.45
CA THR A 120 6.01 4.10 7.59
C THR A 120 6.49 3.19 8.73
N VAL A 121 5.73 2.14 9.05
CA VAL A 121 6.09 1.13 10.05
C VAL A 121 7.41 0.44 9.65
N ARG A 122 7.56 0.05 8.38
CA ARG A 122 8.80 -0.57 7.88
C ARG A 122 10.02 0.34 8.07
N LYS A 123 9.88 1.62 7.75
CA LYS A 123 10.98 2.60 7.91
C LYS A 123 11.37 2.80 9.37
N GLU A 124 10.41 2.89 10.27
CA GLU A 124 10.70 3.02 11.70
C GLU A 124 11.33 1.73 12.24
N THR A 125 10.81 0.56 11.90
CA THR A 125 11.40 -0.74 12.27
C THR A 125 12.84 -0.84 11.80
N LEU A 126 13.13 -0.45 10.54
CA LEU A 126 14.49 -0.44 9.99
C LEU A 126 15.44 0.47 10.80
N LYS A 127 14.99 1.69 11.15
CA LYS A 127 15.79 2.63 11.96
C LYS A 127 16.14 2.02 13.32
N VAL A 128 15.18 1.41 13.98
CA VAL A 128 15.35 0.78 15.28
C VAL A 128 16.31 -0.41 15.19
N ILE A 129 16.15 -1.29 14.19
CA ILE A 129 17.06 -2.42 13.97
C ILE A 129 18.49 -1.91 13.73
N ILE A 130 18.68 -0.90 12.89
CA ILE A 130 20.01 -0.32 12.63
C ILE A 130 20.63 0.21 13.92
N LYS A 131 19.87 0.87 14.76
CA LYS A 131 20.36 1.42 16.02
C LYS A 131 20.72 0.30 16.99
N ALA A 132 19.82 -0.64 17.24
CA ALA A 132 20.03 -1.76 18.16
C ALA A 132 21.24 -2.62 17.75
N ILE A 133 21.41 -2.90 16.44
CA ILE A 133 22.55 -3.72 15.99
C ILE A 133 23.88 -2.98 16.07
N LYS A 134 23.89 -1.65 15.85
CA LYS A 134 25.07 -0.80 16.06
C LYS A 134 25.51 -0.78 17.53
N ASP A 135 24.56 -0.74 18.47
CA ASP A 135 24.83 -0.78 19.91
C ASP A 135 25.45 -2.12 20.32
N ARG A 136 25.31 -3.17 19.52
CA ARG A 136 25.99 -4.48 19.65
C ARG A 136 27.34 -4.55 18.92
N GLY A 137 27.87 -3.43 18.44
CA GLY A 137 29.18 -3.33 17.81
C GLY A 137 29.21 -3.74 16.34
N PHE A 138 28.05 -3.87 15.69
CA PHE A 138 28.00 -4.09 14.26
C PHE A 138 28.14 -2.78 13.48
N ILE A 139 28.77 -2.84 12.34
CA ILE A 139 28.94 -1.75 11.39
C ILE A 139 27.89 -1.89 10.31
N VAL A 140 27.12 -0.84 10.08
CA VAL A 140 26.09 -0.76 9.05
C VAL A 140 26.46 0.36 8.08
N ASP A 141 26.78 0.02 6.84
CA ASP A 141 26.88 0.95 5.73
C ASP A 141 25.56 0.93 4.93
N THR A 142 24.68 1.88 5.21
CA THR A 142 23.36 1.94 4.58
C THR A 142 23.42 2.16 3.06
N LYS A 143 24.53 2.66 2.51
CA LYS A 143 24.68 2.83 1.07
C LYS A 143 25.04 1.52 0.35
N LYS A 144 25.76 0.64 1.01
CA LYS A 144 26.24 -0.62 0.42
C LYS A 144 25.43 -1.83 0.88
N ASN A 145 25.02 -1.80 2.13
CA ASN A 145 24.49 -2.97 2.83
C ASN A 145 22.96 -2.95 3.00
N LEU A 146 22.29 -1.93 2.42
CA LEU A 146 20.84 -1.86 2.37
C LEU A 146 20.38 -2.02 0.93
N LYS A 147 19.55 -3.02 0.67
CA LYS A 147 19.00 -3.33 -0.65
C LYS A 147 17.48 -3.44 -0.57
N ILE A 148 16.81 -2.92 -1.59
CA ILE A 148 15.36 -3.06 -1.74
C ILE A 148 15.12 -4.15 -2.79
N ASP A 149 14.47 -5.22 -2.38
CA ASP A 149 13.92 -6.24 -3.27
C ASP A 149 12.49 -5.80 -3.65
N LYS A 150 12.35 -5.27 -4.85
CA LYS A 150 11.08 -4.73 -5.33
C LYS A 150 10.06 -5.82 -5.64
N GLU A 151 10.50 -7.00 -6.06
CA GLU A 151 9.61 -8.11 -6.41
C GLU A 151 8.94 -8.68 -5.16
N ARG A 152 9.72 -8.85 -4.09
CA ARG A 152 9.22 -9.34 -2.80
C ARG A 152 8.72 -8.23 -1.87
N ASN A 153 8.92 -6.98 -2.25
CA ASN A 153 8.62 -5.79 -1.45
C ASN A 153 9.24 -5.83 -0.04
N ILE A 154 10.51 -6.23 0.03
CA ILE A 154 11.27 -6.32 1.28
C ILE A 154 12.53 -5.45 1.24
N VAL A 155 12.96 -5.01 2.42
CA VAL A 155 14.26 -4.36 2.61
C VAL A 155 15.22 -5.35 3.25
N LYS A 156 16.35 -5.59 2.61
CA LYS A 156 17.45 -6.39 3.14
C LYS A 156 18.51 -5.48 3.71
N LEU A 157 18.90 -5.74 4.95
CA LEU A 157 19.97 -5.06 5.66
C LEU A 157 21.04 -6.07 6.08
N VAL A 158 22.29 -5.78 5.78
CA VAL A 158 23.44 -6.57 6.25
C VAL A 158 24.28 -5.72 7.18
N ALA A 159 24.68 -6.27 8.31
CA ALA A 159 25.56 -5.66 9.30
C ALA A 159 26.75 -6.56 9.59
N LEU A 160 27.94 -6.00 9.76
CA LEU A 160 29.19 -6.75 9.90
C LEU A 160 29.92 -6.29 11.16
N LYS A 161 30.50 -7.21 11.92
CA LYS A 161 31.50 -6.89 12.96
C LYS A 161 32.93 -6.89 12.41
N ALA A 162 33.79 -6.13 13.03
CA ALA A 162 35.22 -6.13 12.70
C ALA A 162 35.86 -7.54 12.87
N SER A 163 35.29 -8.38 13.72
CA SER A 163 35.68 -9.77 13.96
C SER A 163 35.14 -10.77 12.92
N GLY A 164 34.39 -10.30 11.91
CA GLY A 164 33.90 -11.11 10.79
C GLY A 164 32.46 -11.60 10.93
N GLN A 165 31.84 -11.52 12.10
CA GLN A 165 30.45 -11.93 12.27
C GLN A 165 29.52 -11.05 11.45
N MET A 166 28.43 -11.65 10.96
CA MET A 166 27.44 -11.00 10.12
C MET A 166 26.03 -11.13 10.73
N ALA A 167 25.23 -10.09 10.59
CA ALA A 167 23.80 -10.13 10.84
C ALA A 167 23.06 -9.64 9.59
N GLU A 168 22.10 -10.42 9.13
CA GLU A 168 21.24 -10.11 8.02
C GLU A 168 19.79 -9.96 8.50
N PHE A 169 19.09 -8.96 7.95
CA PHE A 169 17.70 -8.69 8.26
C PHE A 169 16.90 -8.56 6.97
N GLU A 170 15.73 -9.17 6.92
CA GLU A 170 14.73 -8.95 5.87
C GLU A 170 13.50 -8.32 6.52
N ILE A 171 13.19 -7.08 6.17
CA ILE A 171 12.10 -6.29 6.74
C ILE A 171 10.98 -6.15 5.70
N GLN A 172 9.78 -6.63 6.04
CA GLN A 172 8.58 -6.56 5.22
C GLN A 172 7.88 -5.20 5.38
N LEU A 173 6.93 -4.90 4.49
CA LEU A 173 6.20 -3.64 4.45
C LEU A 173 5.47 -3.34 5.79
N ASN A 174 4.87 -4.35 6.41
CA ASN A 174 4.16 -4.22 7.69
C ASN A 174 5.07 -4.21 8.93
N GLY A 175 6.38 -4.05 8.75
CA GLY A 175 7.36 -4.05 9.84
C GLY A 175 7.74 -5.43 10.36
N LYS A 176 7.13 -6.52 9.90
CA LYS A 176 7.62 -7.86 10.22
C LYS A 176 9.03 -8.03 9.70
N PHE A 177 9.88 -8.66 10.48
CA PHE A 177 11.26 -8.90 10.05
C PHE A 177 11.72 -10.31 10.41
N MET A 178 12.60 -10.81 9.55
CA MET A 178 13.40 -12.00 9.80
C MET A 178 14.84 -11.60 10.00
N TYR A 179 15.58 -12.35 10.79
CA TYR A 179 17.01 -12.11 11.02
C TYR A 179 17.79 -13.41 10.95
N HIS A 180 19.03 -13.28 10.52
CA HIS A 180 20.02 -14.36 10.50
C HIS A 180 21.36 -13.83 10.98
N PHE A 181 21.97 -14.54 11.94
CA PHE A 181 23.32 -14.23 12.42
C PHE A 181 24.26 -15.36 11.98
N ASP A 182 25.32 -15.01 11.28
CA ASP A 182 26.26 -15.94 10.65
C ASP A 182 27.72 -15.66 11.04
N GLU A 183 28.60 -16.57 10.68
CA GLU A 183 30.04 -16.53 10.99
C GLU A 183 30.34 -16.59 12.51
N TYR A 184 29.54 -17.34 13.24
CA TYR A 184 29.75 -17.66 14.66
C TYR A 184 30.16 -19.12 14.83
N GLU A 185 30.97 -19.39 15.84
CA GLU A 185 31.32 -20.75 16.25
C GLU A 185 30.24 -21.29 17.20
N GLY A 186 29.69 -22.45 16.89
CA GLY A 186 28.66 -23.11 17.68
C GLY A 186 27.47 -22.19 17.99
N HIS A 187 27.08 -22.13 19.25
CA HIS A 187 25.95 -21.29 19.70
C HIS A 187 26.34 -19.86 20.11
N ALA A 188 27.52 -19.37 19.76
CA ALA A 188 28.01 -18.07 20.20
C ALA A 188 27.16 -16.90 19.66
N CYS A 189 26.38 -17.10 18.59
CA CYS A 189 25.43 -16.10 18.06
C CYS A 189 24.36 -15.68 19.10
N LYS A 190 24.02 -16.56 20.05
CA LYS A 190 23.06 -16.24 21.12
C LYS A 190 23.49 -15.04 21.95
N LYS A 191 24.80 -14.84 22.15
CA LYS A 191 25.35 -13.70 22.90
C LYS A 191 25.03 -12.34 22.27
N ASP A 192 24.77 -12.30 20.97
CA ASP A 192 24.38 -11.10 20.26
C ASP A 192 22.86 -11.06 19.99
N ILE A 193 22.26 -12.21 19.70
CA ILE A 193 20.82 -12.30 19.39
C ILE A 193 19.95 -11.96 20.61
N GLU A 194 20.22 -12.60 21.74
CA GLU A 194 19.40 -12.43 22.94
C GLU A 194 19.39 -10.97 23.43
N PRO A 195 20.53 -10.30 23.63
CA PRO A 195 20.54 -8.90 24.01
C PRO A 195 19.97 -7.96 22.92
N PHE A 196 20.15 -8.29 21.63
CA PHE A 196 19.53 -7.52 20.55
C PHE A 196 18.00 -7.56 20.65
N LEU A 197 17.41 -8.74 20.87
CA LEU A 197 15.96 -8.88 21.03
C LEU A 197 15.45 -8.21 22.32
N GLU A 198 16.24 -8.25 23.41
CA GLU A 198 15.92 -7.54 24.63
C GLU A 198 15.94 -6.02 24.44
N ASP A 199 16.90 -5.48 23.71
CA ASP A 199 16.96 -4.06 23.38
C ASP A 199 15.75 -3.62 22.55
N LEU A 200 15.38 -4.42 21.53
CA LEU A 200 14.20 -4.13 20.74
C LEU A 200 12.95 -4.02 21.61
N LYS A 201 12.79 -4.91 22.59
CA LYS A 201 11.65 -4.90 23.48
C LYS A 201 11.72 -3.80 24.54
N ASN A 202 12.87 -3.68 25.25
CA ASN A 202 12.95 -2.87 26.46
C ASN A 202 13.31 -1.41 26.20
N ILE A 203 14.05 -1.12 25.12
CA ILE A 203 14.53 0.23 24.79
C ILE A 203 13.66 0.86 23.69
N TYR A 204 13.20 0.06 22.74
CA TYR A 204 12.51 0.54 21.55
C TYR A 204 11.03 0.19 21.51
N ASP A 205 10.50 -0.46 22.58
CA ASP A 205 9.10 -0.83 22.74
C ASP A 205 8.52 -1.64 21.53
N ILE A 206 9.41 -2.39 20.84
CA ILE A 206 8.98 -3.28 19.77
C ILE A 206 8.44 -4.57 20.39
N ASN A 207 7.14 -4.77 20.26
CA ASN A 207 6.47 -5.95 20.74
C ASN A 207 6.72 -7.11 19.77
N ILE A 208 7.53 -8.08 20.16
CA ILE A 208 7.77 -9.31 19.39
C ILE A 208 6.58 -10.25 19.66
N LEU A 209 5.56 -10.16 18.82
CA LEU A 209 4.31 -10.91 18.98
C LEU A 209 4.47 -12.41 18.73
N HIS A 210 5.36 -12.77 17.80
CA HIS A 210 5.63 -14.15 17.42
C HIS A 210 7.10 -14.32 17.07
N LYS A 211 7.73 -15.37 17.60
CA LYS A 211 9.10 -15.78 17.26
C LYS A 211 9.04 -17.19 16.69
N GLU A 212 9.37 -17.34 15.44
CA GLU A 212 9.57 -18.62 14.80
C GLU A 212 11.06 -18.85 14.56
N VAL A 213 11.57 -19.99 15.01
CA VAL A 213 12.96 -20.38 14.79
C VAL A 213 12.96 -21.35 13.60
N THR A 214 13.33 -20.85 12.43
CA THR A 214 13.37 -21.66 11.21
C THR A 214 14.64 -22.51 11.09
N TRP A 215 15.62 -22.26 11.96
CA TRP A 215 16.89 -22.98 11.98
C TRP A 215 17.55 -22.97 13.38
N GLU A 216 17.80 -24.16 13.92
CA GLU A 216 18.32 -24.30 15.29
C GLU A 216 19.79 -24.79 15.36
N ASN A 217 20.39 -25.19 14.23
CA ASN A 217 21.74 -25.79 14.25
C ASN A 217 22.75 -24.92 13.52
N PRO A 218 23.51 -24.05 14.23
CA PRO A 218 24.59 -23.25 13.68
C PRO A 218 25.76 -24.09 13.13
N ASP A 219 25.91 -25.36 13.57
CA ASP A 219 26.99 -26.24 13.10
C ASP A 219 26.74 -26.79 11.69
N LYS A 220 25.54 -26.63 11.14
CA LYS A 220 25.21 -27.11 9.80
C LYS A 220 26.04 -26.44 8.69
N ILE A 221 26.42 -25.19 8.86
CA ILE A 221 27.31 -24.48 7.94
C ILE A 221 28.75 -24.94 8.12
N GLN A 222 29.20 -25.18 9.34
CA GLN A 222 30.51 -25.77 9.59
C GLN A 222 30.60 -27.18 9.03
N ALA A 223 29.58 -28.01 9.21
CA ALA A 223 29.54 -29.36 8.62
C ALA A 223 29.65 -29.32 7.08
N GLN A 224 29.04 -28.33 6.42
CA GLN A 224 29.18 -28.13 4.98
C GLN A 224 30.62 -27.65 4.60
N LYS A 225 31.19 -26.72 5.34
CA LYS A 225 32.59 -26.29 5.16
C LYS A 225 33.55 -27.46 5.35
N TYR A 226 33.36 -28.30 6.37
CA TYR A 226 34.20 -29.51 6.58
C TYR A 226 34.02 -30.55 5.47
N GLN A 227 32.82 -30.73 4.93
CA GLN A 227 32.61 -31.63 3.78
C GLN A 227 33.31 -31.12 2.52
N TYR A 228 33.39 -29.83 2.28
CA TYR A 228 34.12 -29.23 1.17
C TYR A 228 35.64 -29.41 1.34
N ILE A 229 36.19 -29.24 2.53
CA ILE A 229 37.62 -29.40 2.83
C ILE A 229 38.04 -30.88 2.68
N ASN A 230 37.22 -31.83 3.09
CA ASN A 230 37.52 -33.26 2.99
C ASN A 230 37.37 -33.80 1.56
N LYS A 231 36.51 -33.26 0.71
CA LYS A 231 36.42 -33.61 -0.71
C LYS A 231 37.66 -33.20 -1.50
N ASN A 232 38.32 -32.12 -1.12
CA ASN A 232 39.55 -31.66 -1.77
C ASN A 232 40.83 -32.35 -1.27
N LYS A 233 40.80 -33.16 -0.20
CA LYS A 233 41.92 -33.93 0.33
C LYS A 233 41.94 -35.39 -0.16
N GLY A 234 40.94 -35.80 -0.92
CA GLY A 234 40.76 -37.19 -1.37
C GLY A 234 41.17 -37.48 -2.83
N THR A 235 41.88 -36.57 -3.49
CA THR A 235 42.43 -36.79 -4.83
C THR A 235 43.88 -36.33 -4.90
N ASN A 236 44.76 -37.18 -4.38
CA ASN A 236 46.16 -37.35 -4.81
C ASN A 236 46.51 -38.78 -4.72
#